data_1bbae8ece3ebb9ff95b6cf72d549627b
#
_entry.id   1bbae8ece3ebb9ff95b6cf72d549627b
#
_cell.length_a   1.000
_cell.length_b   1.000
_cell.length_c   1.000
_cell.angle_alpha   90.00
_cell.angle_beta   90.00
_cell.angle_gamma   90.00
#
_symmetry.space_group_name_H-M   'P 1'
#
loop_
_entity.id
_entity.type
_entity.pdbx_description
1 polymer ?
#
loop_
_entity_poly.entity_id
_entity_poly.type
_entity_poly.pdbx_seq_one_letter_code
_entity_poly.pdbx_strand_id
1 'polypeptide(L)'
;MGDVTPELQASFIRAATWHGPLEEAESMLGAHPGLAVASIHTAAILGDADGVRRFLAEDPSAATATAPPYGGDPLVHLCLSRYLRLDRSRTPGFVAAATALLDAGADPNGGFWTTGTYPERETALYGAAGVAHHPELTRLLLERG
;
A
#
# COMPACT_ATOMS: atom_id res chain seq x y z
N MET A 1 -11.55 21.27 -11.00
CA MET A 1 -10.85 20.37 -10.11
C MET A 1 -11.73 19.17 -9.80
N GLY A 2 -11.32 17.99 -10.20
CA GLY A 2 -12.11 16.79 -9.99
C GLY A 2 -11.96 16.26 -8.56
N ASP A 3 -13.06 15.83 -7.98
CA ASP A 3 -13.03 15.14 -6.69
C ASP A 3 -12.42 13.76 -6.86
N VAL A 4 -11.72 13.29 -5.83
CA VAL A 4 -11.20 11.92 -5.78
C VAL A 4 -12.34 11.02 -5.34
N THR A 5 -12.88 10.26 -6.30
CA THR A 5 -13.97 9.32 -6.04
C THR A 5 -13.42 7.98 -5.55
N PRO A 6 -14.24 7.13 -4.89
CA PRO A 6 -13.82 5.77 -4.54
C PRO A 6 -13.37 4.96 -5.76
N GLU A 7 -14.02 5.13 -6.90
CA GLU A 7 -13.66 4.46 -8.16
C GLU A 7 -12.28 4.90 -8.65
N LEU A 8 -11.97 6.19 -8.54
CA LEU A 8 -10.68 6.73 -8.93
C LEU A 8 -9.57 6.19 -8.02
N GLN A 9 -9.83 6.12 -6.71
CA GLN A 9 -8.88 5.52 -5.78
C GLN A 9 -8.64 4.05 -6.09
N ALA A 10 -9.68 3.27 -6.35
CA ALA A 10 -9.55 1.86 -6.71
C ALA A 10 -8.72 1.69 -7.99
N SER A 11 -8.93 2.55 -8.98
CA SER A 11 -8.16 2.54 -10.22
C SER A 11 -6.69 2.88 -9.97
N PHE A 12 -6.41 3.83 -9.08
CA PHE A 12 -5.04 4.18 -8.70
C PHE A 12 -4.36 3.03 -7.97
N ILE A 13 -5.05 2.40 -7.02
CA ILE A 13 -4.51 1.25 -6.29
C ILE A 13 -4.13 0.15 -7.28
N ARG A 14 -4.99 -0.13 -8.27
CA ARG A 14 -4.68 -1.12 -9.30
C ARG A 14 -3.47 -0.72 -10.14
N ALA A 15 -3.39 0.55 -10.55
CA ALA A 15 -2.29 1.05 -11.40
C ALA A 15 -0.96 1.12 -10.66
N ALA A 16 -0.97 1.22 -9.34
CA ALA A 16 0.21 1.46 -8.52
C ALA A 16 0.70 0.22 -7.76
N THR A 17 0.03 -0.94 -7.91
CA THR A 17 0.37 -2.18 -7.20
C THR A 17 0.67 -3.31 -8.17
N TRP A 18 1.25 -4.40 -7.63
CA TRP A 18 1.65 -5.58 -8.40
C TRP A 18 2.78 -5.28 -9.37
N HIS A 19 2.82 -6.05 -10.47
CA HIS A 19 3.82 -5.90 -11.53
C HIS A 19 3.39 -4.81 -12.52
N GLY A 20 4.34 -4.17 -13.13
CA GLY A 20 4.10 -3.16 -14.14
C GLY A 20 4.90 -1.88 -13.88
N PRO A 21 4.88 -0.95 -14.85
CA PRO A 21 5.59 0.32 -14.74
C PRO A 21 4.82 1.33 -13.92
N LEU A 22 5.46 2.49 -13.65
CA LEU A 22 4.86 3.59 -12.90
C LEU A 22 4.06 4.57 -13.78
N GLU A 23 4.12 4.46 -15.09
CA GLU A 23 3.57 5.45 -16.01
C GLU A 23 2.10 5.78 -15.76
N GLU A 24 1.27 4.75 -15.61
CA GLU A 24 -0.17 4.96 -15.40
C GLU A 24 -0.45 5.63 -14.06
N ALA A 25 0.18 5.15 -12.98
CA ALA A 25 0.02 5.75 -11.66
C ALA A 25 0.49 7.20 -11.64
N GLU A 26 1.64 7.49 -12.26
CA GLU A 26 2.18 8.84 -12.33
C GLU A 26 1.27 9.76 -13.16
N SER A 27 0.71 9.26 -14.24
CA SER A 27 -0.25 10.00 -15.05
C SER A 27 -1.49 10.35 -14.25
N MET A 28 -2.00 9.40 -13.45
CA MET A 28 -3.17 9.64 -12.59
C MET A 28 -2.87 10.67 -11.52
N LEU A 29 -1.68 10.62 -10.89
CA LEU A 29 -1.28 11.62 -9.90
C LEU A 29 -1.15 13.01 -10.52
N GLY A 30 -0.62 13.10 -11.74
CA GLY A 30 -0.52 14.36 -12.47
C GLY A 30 -1.88 14.97 -12.76
N ALA A 31 -2.85 14.14 -13.16
CA ALA A 31 -4.21 14.58 -13.46
C ALA A 31 -5.03 14.84 -12.20
N HIS A 32 -4.76 14.09 -11.12
CA HIS A 32 -5.53 14.13 -9.87
C HIS A 32 -4.59 14.18 -8.67
N PRO A 33 -3.93 15.32 -8.40
CA PRO A 33 -2.95 15.40 -7.30
C PRO A 33 -3.54 15.03 -5.92
N GLY A 34 -4.84 15.19 -5.72
CA GLY A 34 -5.53 14.81 -4.50
C GLY A 34 -5.45 13.32 -4.17
N LEU A 35 -5.12 12.47 -5.14
CA LEU A 35 -4.93 11.04 -4.90
C LEU A 35 -3.83 10.77 -3.87
N ALA A 36 -2.78 11.57 -3.85
CA ALA A 36 -1.66 11.37 -2.92
C ALA A 36 -2.07 11.46 -1.45
N VAL A 37 -3.13 12.21 -1.16
CA VAL A 37 -3.61 12.46 0.20
C VAL A 37 -5.04 11.96 0.42
N ALA A 38 -5.55 11.14 -0.46
CA ALA A 38 -6.96 10.74 -0.47
C ALA A 38 -7.30 9.75 0.65
N SER A 39 -6.38 8.86 1.00
CA SER A 39 -6.62 7.84 2.02
C SER A 39 -5.30 7.30 2.57
N ILE A 40 -5.39 6.54 3.66
CA ILE A 40 -4.24 5.84 4.20
C ILE A 40 -3.68 4.83 3.19
N HIS A 41 -4.51 4.27 2.33
CA HIS A 41 -4.07 3.34 1.29
C HIS A 41 -3.18 4.02 0.24
N THR A 42 -3.57 5.20 -0.24
CA THR A 42 -2.75 5.94 -1.21
C THR A 42 -1.46 6.43 -0.58
N ALA A 43 -1.50 6.89 0.67
CA ALA A 43 -0.30 7.28 1.41
C ALA A 43 0.66 6.10 1.58
N ALA A 44 0.13 4.93 1.94
CA ALA A 44 0.94 3.70 2.11
C ALA A 44 1.59 3.29 0.79
N ILE A 45 0.85 3.31 -0.29
CA ILE A 45 1.36 2.95 -1.63
C ILE A 45 2.50 3.87 -2.08
N LEU A 46 2.46 5.13 -1.68
CA LEU A 46 3.49 6.11 -2.04
C LEU A 46 4.67 6.16 -1.06
N GLY A 47 4.61 5.39 0.02
CA GLY A 47 5.65 5.42 1.05
C GLY A 47 5.65 6.73 1.84
N ASP A 48 4.49 7.39 1.93
CA ASP A 48 4.32 8.65 2.66
C ASP A 48 4.04 8.37 4.13
N ALA A 49 5.11 8.25 4.91
CA ALA A 49 5.01 7.93 6.33
C ALA A 49 4.26 9.00 7.13
N ASP A 50 4.47 10.26 6.81
CA ASP A 50 3.77 11.37 7.48
C ASP A 50 2.27 11.32 7.19
N GLY A 51 1.90 11.03 5.95
CA GLY A 51 0.51 10.84 5.56
C GLY A 51 -0.15 9.68 6.30
N VAL A 52 0.54 8.54 6.36
CA VAL A 52 0.05 7.37 7.11
C VAL A 52 -0.17 7.73 8.58
N ARG A 53 0.81 8.37 9.22
CA ARG A 53 0.70 8.77 10.63
C ARG A 53 -0.46 9.73 10.87
N ARG A 54 -0.70 10.64 9.93
CA ARG A 54 -1.80 11.62 10.03
C ARG A 54 -3.15 10.91 10.01
N PHE A 55 -3.36 9.96 9.11
CA PHE A 55 -4.60 9.18 9.07
C PHE A 55 -4.77 8.33 10.33
N LEU A 56 -3.69 7.74 10.84
CA LEU A 56 -3.74 6.96 12.08
C LEU A 56 -4.04 7.80 13.31
N ALA A 57 -3.58 9.05 13.33
CA ALA A 57 -3.88 9.98 14.42
C ALA A 57 -5.37 10.33 14.45
N GLU A 58 -6.01 10.44 13.29
CA GLU A 58 -7.44 10.69 13.19
C GLU A 58 -8.28 9.47 13.55
N ASP A 59 -7.84 8.28 13.11
CA ASP A 59 -8.55 7.04 13.32
C ASP A 59 -7.57 5.85 13.33
N PRO A 60 -7.16 5.35 14.50
CA PRO A 60 -6.23 4.21 14.57
C PRO A 60 -6.74 2.95 13.88
N SER A 61 -8.05 2.76 13.77
CA SER A 61 -8.63 1.59 13.08
C SER A 61 -8.36 1.62 11.57
N ALA A 62 -7.92 2.75 11.03
CA ALA A 62 -7.53 2.85 9.63
C ALA A 62 -6.37 1.90 9.26
N ALA A 63 -5.56 1.48 10.24
CA ALA A 63 -4.46 0.55 10.02
C ALA A 63 -4.91 -0.80 9.46
N THR A 64 -6.17 -1.19 9.72
CA THR A 64 -6.73 -2.47 9.27
C THR A 64 -7.91 -2.31 8.31
N ALA A 65 -8.19 -1.08 7.89
CA ALA A 65 -9.29 -0.82 6.96
C ALA A 65 -8.98 -1.37 5.57
N THR A 66 -9.93 -2.10 5.00
CA THR A 66 -9.77 -2.68 3.66
C THR A 66 -10.27 -1.71 2.58
N ALA A 67 -9.77 -1.88 1.36
CA ALA A 67 -10.17 -1.05 0.23
C ALA A 67 -10.19 -1.83 -1.08
N PRO A 68 -11.12 -1.47 -2.01
CA PRO A 68 -11.09 -2.06 -3.34
C PRO A 68 -9.82 -1.61 -4.10
N PRO A 69 -9.42 -2.33 -5.15
CA PRO A 69 -10.15 -3.43 -5.76
C PRO A 69 -9.93 -4.80 -5.11
N TYR A 70 -8.89 -4.95 -4.28
CA TYR A 70 -8.49 -6.29 -3.79
C TYR A 70 -9.07 -6.65 -2.43
N GLY A 71 -9.49 -5.66 -1.65
CA GLY A 71 -9.88 -5.90 -0.26
C GLY A 71 -8.70 -6.00 0.69
N GLY A 72 -7.54 -5.48 0.27
CA GLY A 72 -6.34 -5.44 1.11
C GLY A 72 -6.34 -4.27 2.08
N ASP A 73 -5.63 -4.42 3.19
CA ASP A 73 -5.39 -3.33 4.12
C ASP A 73 -4.20 -2.45 3.67
N PRO A 74 -3.91 -1.34 4.35
CA PRO A 74 -2.82 -0.46 3.93
C PRO A 74 -1.45 -1.13 3.89
N LEU A 75 -1.16 -2.04 4.83
CA LEU A 75 0.14 -2.73 4.87
C LEU A 75 0.31 -3.65 3.65
N VAL A 76 -0.74 -4.37 3.27
CA VAL A 76 -0.72 -5.22 2.08
C VAL A 76 -0.52 -4.38 0.83
N HIS A 77 -1.25 -3.27 0.69
CA HIS A 77 -1.10 -2.37 -0.45
C HIS A 77 0.30 -1.75 -0.51
N LEU A 78 0.86 -1.39 0.64
CA LEU A 78 2.23 -0.88 0.75
C LEU A 78 3.23 -1.90 0.20
N CYS A 79 3.11 -3.16 0.63
CA CYS A 79 4.03 -4.22 0.23
C CYS A 79 3.91 -4.61 -1.25
N LEU A 80 2.75 -4.35 -1.87
CA LEU A 80 2.53 -4.59 -3.30
C LEU A 80 2.84 -3.37 -4.17
N SER A 81 3.23 -2.25 -3.58
CA SER A 81 3.44 -1.00 -4.31
C SER A 81 4.52 -1.12 -5.38
N ARG A 82 4.21 -0.65 -6.58
CA ARG A 82 5.19 -0.52 -7.66
C ARG A 82 6.26 0.52 -7.32
N TYR A 83 5.92 1.54 -6.52
CA TYR A 83 6.90 2.53 -6.05
C TYR A 83 7.92 1.89 -5.11
N LEU A 84 7.49 0.97 -4.24
CA LEU A 84 8.39 0.21 -3.37
C LEU A 84 9.44 -0.53 -4.19
N ARG A 85 9.03 -1.16 -5.28
CA ARG A 85 9.90 -1.96 -6.12
C ARG A 85 10.76 -1.10 -7.06
N LEU A 86 10.17 -0.07 -7.66
CA LEU A 86 10.79 0.66 -8.76
C LEU A 86 11.47 1.96 -8.36
N ASP A 87 11.12 2.54 -7.21
CA ASP A 87 11.74 3.77 -6.71
C ASP A 87 12.38 3.52 -5.33
N ARG A 88 13.59 2.99 -5.34
CA ARG A 88 14.30 2.62 -4.11
C ARG A 88 14.70 3.81 -3.25
N SER A 89 14.65 5.02 -3.78
CA SER A 89 14.89 6.24 -3.00
C SER A 89 13.82 6.44 -1.92
N ARG A 90 12.65 5.82 -2.07
CA ARG A 90 11.55 5.90 -1.11
C ARG A 90 11.64 4.87 0.01
N THR A 91 12.65 4.00 0.03
CA THR A 91 12.78 2.94 1.04
C THR A 91 12.61 3.43 2.48
N PRO A 92 13.26 4.53 2.92
CA PRO A 92 13.07 4.98 4.30
C PRO A 92 11.61 5.33 4.62
N GLY A 93 10.91 5.95 3.68
CA GLY A 93 9.48 6.27 3.83
C GLY A 93 8.61 5.02 3.93
N PHE A 94 8.88 4.01 3.12
CA PHE A 94 8.13 2.75 3.16
C PHE A 94 8.37 2.00 4.46
N VAL A 95 9.59 1.92 4.94
CA VAL A 95 9.90 1.26 6.21
C VAL A 95 9.23 2.00 7.37
N ALA A 96 9.29 3.32 7.38
CA ALA A 96 8.65 4.14 8.41
C ALA A 96 7.12 4.01 8.37
N ALA A 97 6.52 4.01 7.19
CA ALA A 97 5.08 3.84 7.03
C ALA A 97 4.63 2.46 7.50
N ALA A 98 5.35 1.41 7.11
CA ALA A 98 5.04 0.05 7.54
C ALA A 98 5.16 -0.09 9.06
N THR A 99 6.19 0.49 9.66
CA THR A 99 6.36 0.48 11.12
C THR A 99 5.18 1.15 11.81
N ALA A 100 4.75 2.30 11.32
CA ALA A 100 3.59 3.00 11.87
C ALA A 100 2.31 2.17 11.79
N LEU A 101 2.10 1.48 10.67
CA LEU A 101 0.94 0.60 10.50
C LEU A 101 0.98 -0.58 11.46
N LEU A 102 2.14 -1.22 11.59
CA LEU A 102 2.31 -2.35 12.50
C LEU A 102 2.13 -1.92 13.95
N ASP A 103 2.67 -0.77 14.34
CA ASP A 103 2.50 -0.22 15.69
C ASP A 103 1.04 0.10 16.00
N ALA A 104 0.25 0.43 14.99
CA ALA A 104 -1.18 0.72 15.14
C ALA A 104 -2.07 -0.53 15.07
N GLY A 105 -1.49 -1.72 14.90
CA GLY A 105 -2.22 -2.99 14.96
C GLY A 105 -2.39 -3.71 13.62
N ALA A 106 -1.73 -3.26 12.56
CA ALA A 106 -1.76 -4.00 11.30
C ALA A 106 -1.14 -5.39 11.50
N ASP A 107 -1.74 -6.40 10.85
CA ASP A 107 -1.28 -7.78 10.95
C ASP A 107 -0.12 -8.01 9.97
N PRO A 108 1.08 -8.35 10.47
CA PRO A 108 2.21 -8.65 9.57
C PRO A 108 1.96 -9.87 8.68
N ASN A 109 1.01 -10.72 9.05
CA ASN A 109 0.58 -11.89 8.27
C ASN A 109 -0.69 -11.62 7.46
N GLY A 110 -1.13 -10.37 7.36
CA GLY A 110 -2.33 -9.98 6.65
C GLY A 110 -2.25 -10.19 5.16
N GLY A 111 -3.41 -10.30 4.53
CA GLY A 111 -3.51 -10.53 3.10
C GLY A 111 -4.95 -10.46 2.63
N PHE A 112 -5.14 -10.80 1.37
CA PHE A 112 -6.48 -10.90 0.77
C PHE A 112 -6.54 -12.12 -0.14
N TRP A 113 -7.75 -12.54 -0.48
CA TRP A 113 -7.97 -13.66 -1.39
C TRP A 113 -8.22 -13.14 -2.79
N THR A 114 -7.53 -13.72 -3.77
CA THR A 114 -7.83 -13.44 -5.17
C THR A 114 -9.17 -14.08 -5.55
N THR A 115 -9.76 -13.60 -6.64
CA THR A 115 -10.98 -14.15 -7.20
C THR A 115 -10.66 -15.08 -8.37
N GLY A 116 -11.60 -15.96 -8.72
CA GLY A 116 -11.45 -16.86 -9.86
C GLY A 116 -11.61 -18.32 -9.47
N THR A 117 -11.28 -19.21 -10.43
CA THR A 117 -11.46 -20.64 -10.29
C THR A 117 -10.57 -21.23 -9.18
N TYR A 118 -9.37 -20.70 -9.03
CA TYR A 118 -8.40 -21.15 -8.02
C TYR A 118 -7.98 -19.94 -7.18
N PRO A 119 -8.77 -19.58 -6.15
CA PRO A 119 -8.41 -18.45 -5.29
C PRO A 119 -7.10 -18.70 -4.55
N GLU A 120 -6.25 -17.68 -4.50
CA GLU A 120 -4.98 -17.71 -3.78
C GLU A 120 -4.98 -16.58 -2.74
N ARG A 121 -4.29 -16.81 -1.63
CA ARG A 121 -4.13 -15.79 -0.61
C ARG A 121 -2.84 -15.01 -0.86
N GLU A 122 -2.98 -13.73 -1.09
CA GLU A 122 -1.86 -12.82 -1.30
C GLU A 122 -1.58 -12.05 -0.01
N THR A 123 -0.36 -12.14 0.47
CA THR A 123 0.02 -11.57 1.78
C THR A 123 0.98 -10.41 1.64
N ALA A 124 1.07 -9.61 2.72
CA ALA A 124 2.07 -8.54 2.82
C ALA A 124 3.49 -9.09 2.63
N LEU A 125 3.80 -10.22 3.27
CA LEU A 125 5.12 -10.85 3.15
C LEU A 125 5.42 -11.27 1.70
N TYR A 126 4.44 -11.84 1.01
CA TYR A 126 4.62 -12.18 -0.41
C TYR A 126 4.89 -10.92 -1.24
N GLY A 127 4.19 -9.83 -0.96
CA GLY A 127 4.43 -8.55 -1.64
C GLY A 127 5.86 -8.06 -1.44
N ALA A 128 6.32 -8.01 -0.20
CA ALA A 128 7.65 -7.50 0.14
C ALA A 128 8.77 -8.39 -0.40
N ALA A 129 8.64 -9.71 -0.25
CA ALA A 129 9.69 -10.67 -0.61
C ALA A 129 9.55 -11.17 -2.04
N GLY A 130 8.34 -11.55 -2.45
CA GLY A 130 8.10 -12.22 -3.73
C GLY A 130 7.88 -11.27 -4.91
N VAL A 131 7.31 -10.10 -4.67
CA VAL A 131 7.02 -9.12 -5.72
C VAL A 131 8.07 -8.01 -5.74
N ALA A 132 8.29 -7.36 -4.61
CA ALA A 132 9.21 -6.21 -4.51
C ALA A 132 10.68 -6.62 -4.34
N HIS A 133 10.94 -7.82 -3.85
CA HIS A 133 12.29 -8.29 -3.50
C HIS A 133 13.00 -7.27 -2.59
N HIS A 134 12.29 -6.85 -1.51
CA HIS A 134 12.73 -5.75 -0.65
C HIS A 134 13.22 -6.28 0.70
N PRO A 135 14.55 -6.38 0.93
CA PRO A 135 15.10 -7.03 2.13
C PRO A 135 14.68 -6.35 3.43
N GLU A 136 14.77 -5.02 3.49
CA GLU A 136 14.48 -4.27 4.71
C GLU A 136 13.02 -4.47 5.15
N LEU A 137 12.10 -4.40 4.21
CA LEU A 137 10.67 -4.56 4.49
C LEU A 137 10.35 -6.01 4.85
N THR A 138 10.94 -6.97 4.13
CA THR A 138 10.80 -8.40 4.44
C THR A 138 11.26 -8.70 5.86
N ARG A 139 12.43 -8.18 6.24
CA ARG A 139 12.95 -8.35 7.60
C ARG A 139 12.03 -7.78 8.65
N LEU A 140 11.51 -6.57 8.42
CA LEU A 140 10.59 -5.93 9.36
C LEU A 140 9.35 -6.80 9.60
N LEU A 141 8.75 -7.33 8.54
CA LEU A 141 7.57 -8.20 8.67
C LEU A 141 7.88 -9.47 9.44
N LEU A 142 9.03 -10.09 9.17
CA LEU A 142 9.43 -11.32 9.87
C LEU A 142 9.72 -11.06 11.35
N GLU A 143 10.31 -9.92 11.69
CA GLU A 143 10.59 -9.54 13.08
C GLU A 143 9.31 -9.25 13.87
N ARG A 144 8.27 -8.77 13.22
CA ARG A 144 7.02 -8.38 13.86
C ARG A 144 5.98 -9.49 13.83
N GLY A 145 6.14 -10.47 13.04
CA GLY A 145 5.26 -11.63 12.90
C GLY A 145 5.93 -12.92 13.14
#